data_04153445470c314fa8053fd9ae941966
#
_entry.id   04153445470c314fa8053fd9ae941966
#
_cell.length_a   1.000
_cell.length_b   1.000
_cell.length_c   1.000
_cell.angle_alpha   90.00
_cell.angle_beta   90.00
_cell.angle_gamma   90.00
#
_symmetry.space_group_name_H-M   'P 1'
#
loop_
_entity.id
_entity.type
_entity.pdbx_description
1 polymer ?
#
loop_
_entity_poly.entity_id
_entity_poly.type
_entity_poly.pdbx_seq_one_letter_code
_entity_poly.pdbx_strand_id
1 'polypeptide(L)'
;VNINFLATLDLAGSLWEPQMQLISILLTTIVVCSISIVFNVKIRNQKVEERMSGFLVLIEMFITSIENMVVSIMGKKYRKLTPYAMYLISYIVISSLTSLLGIESAMTSYTITLSMGIVTFIFIYYFGFKYQKFAYLKRYINPIELFTQFTPLISISFRLFGNLLGGSIIMGLLYAMGIGMQAGWGGGNIVEIWDSTNPNYWNAQLQYFWSGFNIFTTLFTPFCHLYFDMFDSVIQAVVFAMLTLSYWAEAMGEESDTMDVEKNLLETEEKLLQTKEEKTQVVLI
;
A
#
# COMPACT_ATOMS: atom_id res chain seq x y z
N VAL A 1 -13.32 -15.11 41.41
CA VAL A 1 -13.09 -14.57 40.06
C VAL A 1 -13.72 -13.20 40.05
N ASN A 2 -12.87 -12.14 40.05
CA ASN A 2 -13.31 -10.75 40.19
C ASN A 2 -14.13 -10.32 38.96
N ILE A 3 -15.42 -10.18 39.16
CA ILE A 3 -16.37 -9.58 38.19
C ILE A 3 -15.93 -8.16 37.80
N ASN A 4 -15.14 -7.48 38.63
CA ASN A 4 -14.55 -6.17 38.34
C ASN A 4 -13.51 -6.19 37.22
N PHE A 5 -12.92 -7.33 36.84
CA PHE A 5 -12.02 -7.40 35.69
C PHE A 5 -12.76 -7.27 34.33
N LEU A 6 -14.00 -7.72 34.28
CA LEU A 6 -14.86 -7.54 33.09
C LEU A 6 -15.44 -6.13 32.98
N ALA A 7 -15.57 -5.42 34.12
CA ALA A 7 -16.01 -4.03 34.14
C ALA A 7 -14.89 -3.04 33.80
N THR A 8 -13.60 -3.42 33.96
CA THR A 8 -12.45 -2.61 33.47
C THR A 8 -12.16 -2.80 32.00
N LEU A 9 -12.66 -3.88 31.39
CA LEU A 9 -12.79 -3.99 29.96
C LEU A 9 -14.16 -3.38 29.60
N ASP A 10 -14.25 -2.05 29.58
CA ASP A 10 -15.43 -1.34 29.07
C ASP A 10 -15.53 -1.52 27.56
N LEU A 11 -15.65 -2.78 27.15
CA LEU A 11 -15.78 -3.20 25.75
C LEU A 11 -17.04 -2.57 25.13
N ALA A 12 -18.08 -2.31 25.91
CA ALA A 12 -19.29 -1.67 25.41
C ALA A 12 -19.06 -0.18 25.15
N GLY A 13 -18.34 0.54 26.01
CA GLY A 13 -17.97 1.94 25.78
C GLY A 13 -17.03 2.10 24.60
N SER A 14 -15.98 1.26 24.50
CA SER A 14 -15.00 1.36 23.43
C SER A 14 -15.52 0.97 22.06
N LEU A 15 -16.57 0.15 21.98
CA LEU A 15 -17.21 -0.23 20.71
C LEU A 15 -18.04 0.92 20.08
N TRP A 16 -18.46 1.89 20.88
CA TRP A 16 -19.24 3.05 20.43
C TRP A 16 -18.39 4.29 20.18
N GLU A 17 -17.11 4.30 20.60
CA GLU A 17 -16.20 5.37 20.26
C GLU A 17 -15.63 5.13 18.86
N PRO A 18 -15.97 5.96 17.86
CA PRO A 18 -15.42 5.82 16.51
C PRO A 18 -13.92 6.08 16.56
N GLN A 19 -13.12 5.05 16.39
CA GLN A 19 -11.68 5.19 16.26
C GLN A 19 -11.37 6.08 15.05
N MET A 20 -10.45 7.04 15.20
CA MET A 20 -10.03 7.94 14.09
C MET A 20 -9.61 7.17 12.85
N GLN A 21 -9.07 5.98 13.03
CA GLN A 21 -8.69 5.06 11.95
C GLN A 21 -9.89 4.62 11.09
N LEU A 22 -11.08 4.41 11.66
CA LEU A 22 -12.29 4.08 10.90
C LEU A 22 -12.70 5.23 9.98
N ILE A 23 -12.58 6.47 10.46
CA ILE A 23 -12.84 7.67 9.66
C ILE A 23 -11.86 7.74 8.49
N SER A 24 -10.58 7.46 8.74
CA SER A 24 -9.54 7.42 7.70
C SER A 24 -9.81 6.34 6.64
N ILE A 25 -10.22 5.13 7.05
CA ILE A 25 -10.59 4.04 6.14
C ILE A 25 -11.76 4.47 5.24
N LEU A 26 -12.80 5.05 5.84
CA LEU A 26 -13.99 5.46 5.13
C LEU A 26 -13.68 6.60 4.14
N LEU A 27 -12.91 7.60 4.58
CA LEU A 27 -12.46 8.71 3.74
C LEU A 27 -11.62 8.21 2.56
N THR A 28 -10.62 7.36 2.81
CA THR A 28 -9.77 6.77 1.78
C THR A 28 -10.61 6.00 0.76
N THR A 29 -11.56 5.19 1.23
CA THR A 29 -12.43 4.40 0.35
C THR A 29 -13.31 5.30 -0.52
N ILE A 30 -13.90 6.36 0.06
CA ILE A 30 -14.71 7.34 -0.69
C ILE A 30 -13.87 8.03 -1.78
N VAL A 31 -12.65 8.44 -1.45
CA VAL A 31 -11.75 9.11 -2.40
C VAL A 31 -11.36 8.17 -3.55
N VAL A 32 -10.96 6.93 -3.26
CA VAL A 32 -10.62 5.93 -4.28
C VAL A 32 -11.81 5.64 -5.19
N CYS A 33 -12.99 5.42 -4.62
CA CYS A 33 -14.21 5.19 -5.38
C CYS A 33 -14.58 6.40 -6.25
N SER A 34 -14.48 7.62 -5.72
CA SER A 34 -14.78 8.84 -6.46
C SER A 34 -13.86 9.03 -7.65
N ILE A 35 -12.55 8.83 -7.48
CA ILE A 35 -11.57 8.89 -8.59
C ILE A 35 -11.91 7.84 -9.65
N SER A 36 -12.22 6.62 -9.24
CA SER A 36 -12.57 5.52 -10.15
C SER A 36 -13.85 5.80 -10.94
N ILE A 37 -14.88 6.36 -10.29
CA ILE A 37 -16.14 6.75 -10.95
C ILE A 37 -15.90 7.87 -11.96
N VAL A 38 -15.18 8.94 -11.55
CA VAL A 38 -14.87 10.07 -12.43
C VAL A 38 -14.07 9.60 -13.66
N PHE A 39 -13.10 8.73 -13.46
CA PHE A 39 -12.33 8.14 -14.56
C PHE A 39 -13.25 7.34 -15.51
N ASN A 40 -14.10 6.46 -14.98
CA ASN A 40 -15.01 5.64 -15.79
C ASN A 40 -16.00 6.51 -16.59
N VAL A 41 -16.55 7.54 -15.99
CA VAL A 41 -17.47 8.48 -16.68
C VAL A 41 -16.73 9.27 -17.77
N LYS A 42 -15.53 9.78 -17.48
CA LYS A 42 -14.75 10.55 -18.47
C LYS A 42 -14.30 9.69 -19.64
N ILE A 43 -13.83 8.45 -19.41
CA ILE A 43 -13.37 7.59 -20.49
C ILE A 43 -14.53 7.13 -21.38
N ARG A 44 -15.72 6.90 -20.82
CA ARG A 44 -16.92 6.53 -21.61
C ARG A 44 -17.43 7.67 -22.48
N ASN A 45 -17.25 8.91 -22.04
CA ASN A 45 -17.70 10.10 -22.75
C ASN A 45 -16.65 10.65 -23.70
N GLN A 46 -15.44 10.07 -23.74
CA GLN A 46 -14.34 10.52 -24.61
C GLN A 46 -14.63 10.12 -26.05
N LYS A 47 -14.65 11.11 -26.95
CA LYS A 47 -14.74 10.87 -28.40
C LYS A 47 -13.36 10.61 -28.98
N VAL A 48 -13.30 9.71 -29.94
CA VAL A 48 -12.02 9.27 -30.57
C VAL A 48 -11.27 10.42 -31.24
N GLU A 49 -11.97 11.44 -31.67
CA GLU A 49 -11.40 12.61 -32.38
C GLU A 49 -10.93 13.74 -31.46
N GLU A 50 -11.28 13.71 -30.18
CA GLU A 50 -10.92 14.75 -29.22
C GLU A 50 -9.60 14.43 -28.49
N ARG A 51 -8.80 15.46 -28.21
CA ARG A 51 -7.59 15.31 -27.40
C ARG A 51 -7.95 14.84 -25.99
N MET A 52 -7.23 13.86 -25.49
CA MET A 52 -7.42 13.35 -24.13
C MET A 52 -7.20 14.46 -23.09
N SER A 53 -8.05 14.50 -22.08
CA SER A 53 -7.87 15.38 -20.92
C SER A 53 -6.59 14.99 -20.17
N GLY A 54 -5.85 15.98 -19.65
CA GLY A 54 -4.61 15.72 -18.88
C GLY A 54 -4.81 14.76 -17.71
N PHE A 55 -5.99 14.77 -17.08
CA PHE A 55 -6.36 13.80 -16.04
C PHE A 55 -6.42 12.36 -16.59
N LEU A 56 -6.98 12.14 -17.77
CA LEU A 56 -7.03 10.81 -18.39
C LEU A 56 -5.63 10.33 -18.76
N VAL A 57 -4.77 11.20 -19.29
CA VAL A 57 -3.38 10.87 -19.61
C VAL A 57 -2.61 10.47 -18.36
N LEU A 58 -2.78 11.20 -17.25
CA LEU A 58 -2.10 10.87 -15.99
C LEU A 58 -2.52 9.49 -15.47
N ILE A 59 -3.83 9.20 -15.48
CA ILE A 59 -4.32 7.88 -15.02
C ILE A 59 -3.87 6.77 -16.00
N GLU A 60 -3.86 7.02 -17.31
CA GLU A 60 -3.36 6.06 -18.30
C GLU A 60 -1.88 5.73 -18.07
N MET A 61 -1.04 6.74 -17.80
CA MET A 61 0.36 6.52 -17.44
C MET A 61 0.49 5.67 -16.18
N PHE A 62 -0.33 5.93 -15.16
CA PHE A 62 -0.35 5.16 -13.93
C PHE A 62 -0.77 3.70 -14.18
N ILE A 63 -1.85 3.47 -14.95
CA ILE A 63 -2.32 2.13 -15.34
C ILE A 63 -1.22 1.38 -16.09
N THR A 64 -0.63 2.01 -17.10
CA THR A 64 0.41 1.40 -17.94
C THR A 64 1.65 1.05 -17.12
N SER A 65 2.04 1.92 -16.19
CA SER A 65 3.19 1.69 -15.31
C SER A 65 2.99 0.45 -14.43
N ILE A 66 1.80 0.33 -13.81
CA ILE A 66 1.48 -0.82 -12.97
C ILE A 66 1.28 -2.09 -13.80
N GLU A 67 0.67 -1.98 -14.99
CA GLU A 67 0.54 -3.10 -15.89
C GLU A 67 1.89 -3.66 -16.30
N ASN A 68 2.83 -2.79 -16.69
CA ASN A 68 4.20 -3.19 -17.02
C ASN A 68 4.88 -3.89 -15.83
N MET A 69 4.68 -3.40 -14.61
CA MET A 69 5.17 -4.03 -13.39
C MET A 69 4.59 -5.44 -13.21
N VAL A 70 3.27 -5.61 -13.37
CA VAL A 70 2.61 -6.92 -13.26
C VAL A 70 3.11 -7.89 -14.33
N VAL A 71 3.21 -7.41 -15.57
CA VAL A 71 3.68 -8.22 -16.70
C VAL A 71 5.15 -8.61 -16.56
N SER A 72 5.99 -7.73 -16.03
CA SER A 72 7.42 -8.03 -15.83
C SER A 72 7.67 -9.07 -14.72
N ILE A 73 6.81 -9.10 -13.69
CA ILE A 73 6.97 -10.02 -12.54
C ILE A 73 6.26 -11.35 -12.79
N MET A 74 5.04 -11.32 -13.31
CA MET A 74 4.17 -12.50 -13.40
C MET A 74 3.96 -13.01 -14.83
N GLY A 75 4.39 -12.25 -15.85
CA GLY A 75 4.17 -12.58 -17.25
C GLY A 75 2.86 -12.04 -17.83
N LYS A 76 2.76 -12.00 -19.17
CA LYS A 76 1.62 -11.43 -19.93
C LYS A 76 0.27 -12.09 -19.61
N LYS A 77 0.27 -13.39 -19.26
CA LYS A 77 -0.93 -14.17 -18.93
C LYS A 77 -1.69 -13.60 -17.72
N TYR A 78 -0.98 -12.96 -16.79
CA TYR A 78 -1.51 -12.47 -15.52
C TYR A 78 -1.87 -10.98 -15.52
N ARG A 79 -1.93 -10.34 -16.68
CA ARG A 79 -2.38 -8.96 -16.87
C ARG A 79 -3.72 -8.65 -16.17
N LYS A 80 -4.58 -9.65 -15.98
CA LYS A 80 -5.85 -9.52 -15.25
C LYS A 80 -5.69 -9.16 -13.76
N LEU A 81 -4.51 -9.30 -13.18
CA LEU A 81 -4.21 -8.90 -11.80
C LEU A 81 -3.84 -7.42 -11.65
N THR A 82 -3.64 -6.70 -12.76
CA THR A 82 -3.36 -5.25 -12.75
C THR A 82 -4.34 -4.43 -11.91
N PRO A 83 -5.67 -4.63 -11.98
CA PRO A 83 -6.61 -3.87 -11.16
C PRO A 83 -6.40 -4.05 -9.67
N TYR A 84 -5.99 -5.25 -9.23
CA TYR A 84 -5.68 -5.50 -7.82
C TYR A 84 -4.43 -4.77 -7.37
N ALA A 85 -3.35 -4.81 -8.16
CA ALA A 85 -2.13 -4.07 -7.89
C ALA A 85 -2.37 -2.55 -7.85
N MET A 86 -3.19 -2.05 -8.77
CA MET A 86 -3.63 -0.64 -8.76
C MET A 86 -4.39 -0.28 -7.50
N TYR A 87 -5.32 -1.14 -7.07
CA TYR A 87 -6.07 -0.94 -5.83
C TYR A 87 -5.13 -0.86 -4.63
N LEU A 88 -4.19 -1.80 -4.49
CA LEU A 88 -3.22 -1.81 -3.40
C LEU A 88 -2.40 -0.51 -3.34
N ILE A 89 -1.78 -0.13 -4.45
CA ILE A 89 -0.94 1.06 -4.52
C ILE A 89 -1.77 2.33 -4.24
N SER A 90 -2.92 2.47 -4.90
CA SER A 90 -3.78 3.64 -4.71
C SER A 90 -4.29 3.76 -3.28
N TYR A 91 -4.68 2.63 -2.67
CA TYR A 91 -5.22 2.62 -1.32
C TYR A 91 -4.15 3.01 -0.28
N ILE A 92 -2.94 2.46 -0.39
CA ILE A 92 -1.84 2.79 0.53
C ILE A 92 -1.45 4.27 0.38
N VAL A 93 -1.25 4.75 -0.85
CA VAL A 93 -0.85 6.14 -1.11
C VAL A 93 -1.93 7.13 -0.65
N ILE A 94 -3.18 6.90 -0.99
CA ILE A 94 -4.28 7.82 -0.60
C ILE A 94 -4.49 7.79 0.91
N SER A 95 -4.40 6.60 1.54
CA SER A 95 -4.48 6.51 3.01
C SER A 95 -3.36 7.28 3.71
N SER A 96 -2.15 7.27 3.16
CA SER A 96 -1.03 8.04 3.74
C SER A 96 -1.20 9.54 3.52
N LEU A 97 -1.76 9.94 2.37
CA LEU A 97 -2.05 11.36 2.11
C LEU A 97 -3.12 11.94 3.04
N THR A 98 -3.96 11.12 3.69
CA THR A 98 -4.90 11.62 4.70
C THR A 98 -4.20 12.18 5.94
N SER A 99 -2.96 11.77 6.23
CA SER A 99 -2.16 12.34 7.33
C SER A 99 -1.82 13.82 7.11
N LEU A 100 -1.69 14.26 5.85
CA LEU A 100 -1.51 15.68 5.52
C LEU A 100 -2.72 16.54 5.89
N LEU A 101 -3.91 15.92 6.03
CA LEU A 101 -5.13 16.59 6.50
C LEU A 101 -5.24 16.58 8.04
N GLY A 102 -4.24 16.06 8.75
CA GLY A 102 -4.25 15.93 10.19
C GLY A 102 -5.07 14.74 10.71
N ILE A 103 -5.43 13.80 9.84
CA ILE A 103 -6.15 12.56 10.19
C ILE A 103 -5.13 11.42 10.16
N GLU A 104 -5.06 10.62 11.24
CA GLU A 104 -4.14 9.48 11.28
C GLU A 104 -4.37 8.56 10.08
N SER A 105 -3.27 8.16 9.41
CA SER A 105 -3.36 7.21 8.31
C SER A 105 -3.92 5.86 8.81
N ALA A 106 -4.82 5.26 8.03
CA ALA A 106 -5.33 3.92 8.35
C ALA A 106 -4.20 2.87 8.47
N MET A 107 -3.10 3.07 7.75
CA MET A 107 -1.96 2.14 7.73
C MET A 107 -1.09 2.16 8.99
N THR A 108 -1.27 3.13 9.89
CA THR A 108 -0.62 3.14 11.21
C THR A 108 -1.22 2.10 12.15
N SER A 109 -2.35 1.49 11.79
CA SER A 109 -2.91 0.33 12.48
C SER A 109 -2.35 -0.98 11.95
N TYR A 110 -1.75 -1.78 12.83
CA TYR A 110 -1.23 -3.10 12.48
C TYR A 110 -2.32 -4.04 11.95
N THR A 111 -3.55 -3.93 12.47
CA THR A 111 -4.69 -4.75 12.04
C THR A 111 -4.99 -4.59 10.55
N ILE A 112 -4.90 -3.37 10.02
CA ILE A 112 -5.18 -3.08 8.61
C ILE A 112 -4.06 -3.61 7.72
N THR A 113 -2.81 -3.34 8.07
CA THR A 113 -1.65 -3.83 7.31
C THR A 113 -1.55 -5.35 7.34
N LEU A 114 -1.87 -5.97 8.49
CA LEU A 114 -1.96 -7.41 8.62
C LEU A 114 -3.08 -8.00 7.76
N SER A 115 -4.26 -7.37 7.70
CA SER A 115 -5.36 -7.85 6.87
C SER A 115 -5.00 -7.87 5.39
N MET A 116 -4.29 -6.85 4.90
CA MET A 116 -3.75 -6.83 3.53
C MET A 116 -2.70 -7.93 3.30
N GLY A 117 -1.83 -8.16 4.28
CA GLY A 117 -0.87 -9.26 4.27
C GLY A 117 -1.54 -10.64 4.25
N ILE A 118 -2.62 -10.83 5.02
CA ILE A 118 -3.41 -12.07 5.04
C ILE A 118 -4.03 -12.36 3.65
N VAL A 119 -4.55 -11.35 2.97
CA VAL A 119 -5.07 -11.51 1.61
C VAL A 119 -3.94 -11.99 0.68
N THR A 120 -2.77 -11.34 0.71
CA THR A 120 -1.60 -11.78 -0.05
C THR A 120 -1.24 -13.23 0.26
N PHE A 121 -1.24 -13.61 1.53
CA PHE A 121 -0.92 -14.95 2.01
C PHE A 121 -1.92 -16.02 1.53
N ILE A 122 -3.22 -15.73 1.59
CA ILE A 122 -4.27 -16.63 1.07
C ILE A 122 -4.05 -16.87 -0.42
N PHE A 123 -3.71 -15.84 -1.19
CA PHE A 123 -3.46 -15.98 -2.62
C PHE A 123 -2.16 -16.75 -2.93
N ILE A 124 -1.14 -16.72 -2.08
CA ILE A 124 0.05 -17.58 -2.19
C ILE A 124 -0.39 -19.05 -2.20
N TYR A 125 -1.22 -19.47 -1.24
CA TYR A 125 -1.75 -20.84 -1.21
C TYR A 125 -2.65 -21.16 -2.41
N TYR A 126 -3.52 -20.22 -2.77
CA TYR A 126 -4.39 -20.41 -3.91
C TYR A 126 -3.60 -20.67 -5.20
N PHE A 127 -2.60 -19.88 -5.49
CA PHE A 127 -1.74 -20.08 -6.66
C PHE A 127 -0.88 -21.33 -6.52
N GLY A 128 -0.32 -21.61 -5.36
CA GLY A 128 0.45 -22.83 -5.09
C GLY A 128 -0.35 -24.09 -5.36
N PHE A 129 -1.55 -24.20 -4.82
CA PHE A 129 -2.45 -25.35 -5.07
C PHE A 129 -2.93 -25.44 -6.51
N LYS A 130 -3.20 -24.31 -7.14
CA LYS A 130 -3.71 -24.28 -8.51
C LYS A 130 -2.68 -24.74 -9.54
N TYR A 131 -1.41 -24.35 -9.37
CA TYR A 131 -0.35 -24.61 -10.36
C TYR A 131 0.52 -25.80 -9.97
N GLN A 132 0.96 -25.92 -8.73
CA GLN A 132 1.85 -27.01 -8.27
C GLN A 132 1.10 -28.24 -7.72
N LYS A 133 -0.22 -28.14 -7.45
CA LYS A 133 -1.08 -29.26 -6.97
C LYS A 133 -0.44 -29.98 -5.75
N PHE A 134 -0.28 -31.31 -5.85
CA PHE A 134 0.30 -32.14 -4.78
C PHE A 134 1.81 -31.92 -4.55
N ALA A 135 2.55 -31.44 -5.53
CA ALA A 135 3.95 -31.10 -5.36
C ALA A 135 4.15 -29.98 -4.33
N TYR A 136 3.20 -29.02 -4.30
CA TYR A 136 3.18 -27.97 -3.30
C TYR A 136 3.06 -28.52 -1.88
N LEU A 137 2.21 -29.52 -1.63
CA LEU A 137 2.05 -30.17 -0.32
C LEU A 137 3.30 -30.95 0.13
N LYS A 138 4.05 -31.54 -0.81
CA LYS A 138 5.26 -32.30 -0.50
C LYS A 138 6.34 -31.40 0.12
N ARG A 139 6.34 -30.11 -0.21
CA ARG A 139 7.22 -29.09 0.37
C ARG A 139 7.01 -28.94 1.88
N TYR A 140 5.78 -29.17 2.38
CA TYR A 140 5.42 -29.01 3.82
C TYR A 140 5.82 -30.19 4.72
N ILE A 141 6.37 -31.25 4.19
CA ILE A 141 6.91 -32.36 4.98
C ILE A 141 8.14 -31.89 5.77
N ASN A 142 8.83 -30.86 5.28
CA ASN A 142 9.96 -30.25 5.96
C ASN A 142 9.46 -29.21 6.99
N PRO A 143 9.68 -29.40 8.32
CA PRO A 143 9.18 -28.49 9.34
C PRO A 143 9.75 -27.07 9.22
N ILE A 144 10.95 -26.91 8.66
CA ILE A 144 11.56 -25.60 8.44
C ILE A 144 10.75 -24.81 7.38
N GLU A 145 10.32 -25.47 6.32
CA GLU A 145 9.50 -24.84 5.28
C GLU A 145 8.13 -24.43 5.79
N LEU A 146 7.55 -25.18 6.72
CA LEU A 146 6.30 -24.83 7.37
C LEU A 146 6.39 -23.49 8.13
N PHE A 147 7.51 -23.24 8.84
CA PHE A 147 7.73 -21.97 9.53
C PHE A 147 8.07 -20.83 8.57
N THR A 148 8.89 -21.07 7.54
CA THR A 148 9.30 -20.03 6.58
C THR A 148 8.15 -19.50 5.73
N GLN A 149 7.06 -20.27 5.60
CA GLN A 149 5.86 -19.80 4.86
C GLN A 149 5.15 -18.62 5.46
N PHE A 150 5.20 -18.45 6.80
CA PHE A 150 4.62 -17.28 7.46
C PHE A 150 5.50 -16.03 7.28
N THR A 151 6.74 -16.21 6.84
CA THR A 151 7.69 -15.10 6.64
C THR A 151 7.17 -14.02 5.67
N PRO A 152 6.57 -14.35 4.51
CA PRO A 152 5.98 -13.34 3.63
C PRO A 152 4.90 -12.50 4.32
N LEU A 153 3.98 -13.15 5.02
CA LEU A 153 2.91 -12.47 5.75
C LEU A 153 3.45 -11.48 6.76
N ILE A 154 4.36 -11.97 7.62
CA ILE A 154 4.96 -11.16 8.69
C ILE A 154 5.80 -10.03 8.07
N SER A 155 6.69 -10.34 7.12
CA SER A 155 7.61 -9.38 6.52
C SER A 155 6.89 -8.23 5.82
N ILE A 156 5.88 -8.52 5.00
CA ILE A 156 5.13 -7.49 4.27
C ILE A 156 4.34 -6.60 5.24
N SER A 157 3.63 -7.22 6.21
CA SER A 157 2.77 -6.48 7.16
C SER A 157 3.60 -5.59 8.08
N PHE A 158 4.68 -6.11 8.67
CA PHE A 158 5.55 -5.34 9.57
C PHE A 158 6.32 -4.24 8.84
N ARG A 159 6.69 -4.44 7.58
CA ARG A 159 7.38 -3.42 6.81
C ARG A 159 6.48 -2.22 6.56
N LEU A 160 5.25 -2.47 6.09
CA LEU A 160 4.30 -1.39 5.83
C LEU A 160 3.91 -0.66 7.11
N PHE A 161 3.55 -1.40 8.15
CA PHE A 161 3.21 -0.87 9.46
C PHE A 161 4.37 -0.09 10.08
N GLY A 162 5.57 -0.69 10.12
CA GLY A 162 6.74 -0.12 10.78
C GLY A 162 7.22 1.18 10.15
N ASN A 163 7.19 1.28 8.83
CA ASN A 163 7.57 2.52 8.13
C ASN A 163 6.60 3.66 8.45
N LEU A 164 5.30 3.42 8.31
CA LEU A 164 4.30 4.46 8.51
C LEU A 164 4.15 4.86 9.98
N LEU A 165 4.23 3.89 10.89
CA LEU A 165 4.26 4.17 12.32
C LEU A 165 5.54 4.91 12.71
N GLY A 166 6.69 4.49 12.18
CA GLY A 166 7.97 5.15 12.42
C GLY A 166 7.96 6.60 11.98
N GLY A 167 7.43 6.88 10.78
CA GLY A 167 7.24 8.24 10.27
C GLY A 167 6.35 9.08 11.17
N SER A 168 5.20 8.56 11.60
CA SER A 168 4.28 9.29 12.49
C SER A 168 4.88 9.59 13.87
N ILE A 169 5.66 8.65 14.44
CA ILE A 169 6.37 8.86 15.70
C ILE A 169 7.44 9.97 15.55
N ILE A 170 8.23 9.92 14.49
CA ILE A 170 9.27 10.94 14.22
C ILE A 170 8.60 12.31 14.07
N MET A 171 7.51 12.41 13.34
CA MET A 171 6.76 13.66 13.21
C MET A 171 6.23 14.16 14.54
N GLY A 172 5.64 13.29 15.36
CA GLY A 172 5.18 13.63 16.71
C GLY A 172 6.31 14.17 17.60
N LEU A 173 7.49 13.54 17.56
CA LEU A 173 8.66 14.01 18.30
C LEU A 173 9.17 15.35 17.79
N LEU A 174 9.17 15.61 16.48
CA LEU A 174 9.54 16.89 15.90
C LEU A 174 8.60 18.01 16.32
N TYR A 175 7.28 17.76 16.34
CA TYR A 175 6.31 18.71 16.88
C TYR A 175 6.54 18.97 18.37
N ALA A 176 6.73 17.91 19.15
CA ALA A 176 7.01 18.01 20.57
C ALA A 176 8.28 18.83 20.85
N MET A 177 9.35 18.58 20.09
CA MET A 177 10.59 19.33 20.19
C MET A 177 10.38 20.80 19.82
N GLY A 178 9.65 21.10 18.75
CA GLY A 178 9.37 22.46 18.33
C GLY A 178 8.57 23.26 19.36
N ILE A 179 7.55 22.64 19.97
CA ILE A 179 6.77 23.24 21.06
C ILE A 179 7.66 23.48 22.28
N GLY A 180 8.49 22.51 22.66
CA GLY A 180 9.42 22.62 23.78
C GLY A 180 10.45 23.75 23.60
N MET A 181 11.01 23.90 22.40
CA MET A 181 11.95 25.01 22.10
C MET A 181 11.24 26.37 22.17
N GLN A 182 10.03 26.49 21.65
CA GLN A 182 9.29 27.75 21.71
C GLN A 182 8.88 28.11 23.13
N ALA A 183 8.43 27.15 23.93
CA ALA A 183 8.08 27.34 25.32
C ALA A 183 9.28 27.76 26.16
N GLY A 184 10.43 27.11 25.96
CA GLY A 184 11.68 27.47 26.62
C GLY A 184 12.16 28.87 26.29
N TRP A 185 12.00 29.32 25.04
CA TRP A 185 12.35 30.68 24.60
C TRP A 185 11.35 31.73 25.10
N GLY A 186 10.06 31.36 25.18
CA GLY A 186 9.01 32.23 25.71
C GLY A 186 8.94 32.34 27.23
N GLY A 187 9.87 31.69 27.96
CA GLY A 187 9.87 31.69 29.44
C GLY A 187 8.77 30.83 30.06
N GLY A 188 8.16 29.95 29.29
CA GLY A 188 7.15 29.00 29.75
C GLY A 188 7.75 27.88 30.58
N ASN A 189 6.93 27.33 31.50
CA ASN A 189 7.35 26.18 32.31
C ASN A 189 7.17 24.89 31.46
N ILE A 190 8.27 24.38 30.91
CA ILE A 190 8.29 23.19 30.06
C ILE A 190 7.67 21.97 30.78
N VAL A 191 7.84 21.87 32.10
CA VAL A 191 7.30 20.76 32.90
C VAL A 191 5.77 20.77 32.88
N GLU A 192 5.13 21.94 33.00
CA GLU A 192 3.67 22.06 32.99
C GLU A 192 3.07 21.74 31.63
N ILE A 193 3.78 22.00 30.53
CA ILE A 193 3.34 21.72 29.17
C ILE A 193 3.31 20.23 28.88
N TRP A 194 4.20 19.44 29.51
CA TRP A 194 4.31 18.00 29.32
C TRP A 194 3.69 17.18 30.45
N ASP A 195 3.17 17.82 31.50
CA ASP A 195 2.51 17.14 32.59
C ASP A 195 1.07 16.74 32.19
N SER A 196 0.89 15.48 31.80
CA SER A 196 -0.41 14.92 31.41
C SER A 196 -1.42 14.88 32.56
N THR A 197 -1.00 15.06 33.82
CA THR A 197 -1.89 15.15 34.99
C THR A 197 -2.49 16.54 35.16
N ASN A 198 -1.96 17.54 34.47
CA ASN A 198 -2.47 18.90 34.50
C ASN A 198 -3.79 18.99 33.68
N PRO A 199 -4.92 19.40 34.29
CA PRO A 199 -6.18 19.55 33.56
C PRO A 199 -6.13 20.56 32.41
N ASN A 200 -5.16 21.47 32.40
CA ASN A 200 -4.93 22.46 31.32
C ASN A 200 -3.85 22.02 30.32
N TYR A 201 -3.42 20.77 30.35
CA TYR A 201 -2.36 20.22 29.49
C TYR A 201 -2.56 20.57 27.99
N TRP A 202 -3.73 20.31 27.45
CA TRP A 202 -4.04 20.61 26.05
C TRP A 202 -4.06 22.11 25.74
N ASN A 203 -4.60 22.91 26.64
CA ASN A 203 -4.62 24.36 26.46
C ASN A 203 -3.21 24.95 26.50
N ALA A 204 -2.33 24.46 27.39
CA ALA A 204 -0.95 24.87 27.47
C ALA A 204 -0.18 24.51 26.18
N GLN A 205 -0.37 23.30 25.64
CA GLN A 205 0.26 22.92 24.37
C GLN A 205 -0.29 23.75 23.18
N LEU A 206 -1.61 23.93 23.10
CA LEU A 206 -2.25 24.72 22.05
C LEU A 206 -1.82 26.18 22.09
N GLN A 207 -1.60 26.76 23.27
CA GLN A 207 -1.13 28.14 23.41
C GLN A 207 0.20 28.35 22.71
N TYR A 208 1.14 27.42 22.83
CA TYR A 208 2.45 27.49 22.17
C TYR A 208 2.45 27.03 20.73
N PHE A 209 1.43 26.30 20.32
CA PHE A 209 1.22 25.90 18.93
C PHE A 209 0.55 26.98 18.08
N TRP A 210 -0.48 27.65 18.62
CA TRP A 210 -1.31 28.60 17.88
C TRP A 210 -1.04 30.09 18.16
N SER A 211 -0.46 30.42 19.32
CA SER A 211 -0.30 31.82 19.75
C SER A 211 0.89 32.54 19.14
N GLY A 212 1.72 31.86 18.39
CA GLY A 212 2.86 32.43 17.72
C GLY A 212 3.33 31.61 16.53
N PHE A 213 3.90 32.30 15.54
CA PHE A 213 4.56 31.64 14.42
C PHE A 213 5.76 30.83 14.96
N ASN A 214 5.58 29.49 15.05
CA ASN A 214 6.67 28.61 15.46
C ASN A 214 7.60 28.40 14.27
N ILE A 215 8.67 29.19 14.21
CA ILE A 215 9.61 29.20 13.09
C ILE A 215 10.25 27.82 12.85
N PHE A 216 10.49 27.04 13.91
CA PHE A 216 11.11 25.73 13.81
C PHE A 216 10.16 24.70 13.20
N THR A 217 8.93 24.60 13.72
CA THR A 217 7.93 23.68 13.16
C THR A 217 7.48 24.12 11.78
N THR A 218 7.20 25.39 11.56
CA THR A 218 6.70 25.89 10.27
C THR A 218 7.74 25.73 9.16
N LEU A 219 9.04 25.86 9.46
CA LEU A 219 10.08 25.73 8.44
C LEU A 219 10.40 24.28 8.10
N PHE A 220 10.53 23.40 9.11
CA PHE A 220 11.01 22.03 8.90
C PHE A 220 9.90 21.02 8.67
N THR A 221 8.75 21.18 9.30
CA THR A 221 7.66 20.21 9.27
C THR A 221 7.11 19.95 7.87
N PRO A 222 6.90 20.92 6.98
CA PRO A 222 6.41 20.64 5.63
C PRO A 222 7.34 19.73 4.81
N PHE A 223 8.66 19.91 4.96
CA PHE A 223 9.63 19.04 4.28
C PHE A 223 9.63 17.63 4.85
N CYS A 224 9.45 17.49 6.16
CA CYS A 224 9.34 16.19 6.80
C CYS A 224 8.05 15.47 6.39
N HIS A 225 6.92 16.16 6.33
CA HIS A 225 5.66 15.59 5.80
C HIS A 225 5.79 15.18 4.33
N LEU A 226 6.43 16.00 3.50
CA LEU A 226 6.67 15.64 2.10
C LEU A 226 7.50 14.36 1.99
N TYR A 227 8.48 14.19 2.87
CA TYR A 227 9.33 13.01 2.89
C TYR A 227 8.60 11.77 3.45
N PHE A 228 8.07 11.83 4.68
CA PHE A 228 7.48 10.68 5.35
C PHE A 228 6.10 10.31 4.84
N ASP A 229 5.21 11.29 4.64
CA ASP A 229 3.82 11.00 4.27
C ASP A 229 3.63 10.80 2.77
N MET A 230 4.44 11.47 1.93
CA MET A 230 4.29 11.36 0.49
C MET A 230 5.34 10.45 -0.13
N PHE A 231 6.63 10.75 0.00
CA PHE A 231 7.69 10.04 -0.71
C PHE A 231 7.86 8.60 -0.20
N ASP A 232 8.01 8.42 1.10
CA ASP A 232 8.19 7.10 1.72
C ASP A 232 6.97 6.20 1.51
N SER A 233 5.76 6.77 1.63
CA SER A 233 4.51 6.03 1.39
C SER A 233 4.36 5.54 -0.05
N VAL A 234 4.77 6.33 -1.05
CA VAL A 234 4.75 5.90 -2.46
C VAL A 234 5.71 4.76 -2.67
N ILE A 235 6.95 4.86 -2.17
CA ILE A 235 7.93 3.78 -2.25
C ILE A 235 7.37 2.52 -1.59
N GLN A 236 6.80 2.64 -0.40
CA GLN A 236 6.29 1.51 0.36
C GLN A 236 5.09 0.84 -0.32
N ALA A 237 4.21 1.62 -0.94
CA ALA A 237 3.10 1.10 -1.72
C ALA A 237 3.58 0.26 -2.92
N VAL A 238 4.57 0.77 -3.65
CA VAL A 238 5.16 0.05 -4.80
C VAL A 238 5.86 -1.21 -4.33
N VAL A 239 6.68 -1.13 -3.27
CA VAL A 239 7.40 -2.29 -2.71
C VAL A 239 6.41 -3.35 -2.20
N PHE A 240 5.33 -2.96 -1.53
CA PHE A 240 4.29 -3.88 -1.08
C PHE A 240 3.66 -4.62 -2.26
N ALA A 241 3.27 -3.90 -3.31
CA ALA A 241 2.68 -4.49 -4.52
C ALA A 241 3.67 -5.41 -5.24
N MET A 242 4.93 -4.99 -5.42
CA MET A 242 5.97 -5.81 -6.06
C MET A 242 6.22 -7.11 -5.29
N LEU A 243 6.35 -7.04 -3.96
CA LEU A 243 6.55 -8.24 -3.14
C LEU A 243 5.34 -9.17 -3.17
N THR A 244 4.12 -8.63 -3.13
CA THR A 244 2.90 -9.41 -3.26
C THR A 244 2.90 -10.20 -4.57
N LEU A 245 3.18 -9.53 -5.69
CA LEU A 245 3.25 -10.16 -7.02
C LEU A 245 4.39 -11.17 -7.13
N SER A 246 5.56 -10.87 -6.55
CA SER A 246 6.73 -11.76 -6.55
C SER A 246 6.46 -13.04 -5.77
N TYR A 247 5.83 -12.96 -4.59
CA TYR A 247 5.45 -14.16 -3.84
C TYR A 247 4.38 -15.00 -4.54
N TRP A 248 3.46 -14.35 -5.26
CA TRP A 248 2.49 -15.10 -6.08
C TRP A 248 3.15 -15.78 -7.27
N ALA A 249 4.12 -15.11 -7.93
CA ALA A 249 4.90 -15.69 -9.01
C ALA A 249 5.73 -16.89 -8.51
N GLU A 250 6.41 -16.75 -7.37
CA GLU A 250 7.15 -17.83 -6.73
C GLU A 250 6.24 -19.03 -6.38
N ALA A 251 5.04 -18.76 -5.86
CA ALA A 251 4.09 -19.82 -5.52
C ALA A 251 3.56 -20.57 -6.75
N MET A 252 3.58 -19.95 -7.93
CA MET A 252 3.21 -20.64 -9.19
C MET A 252 4.30 -21.60 -9.68
N GLY A 253 5.57 -21.39 -9.28
CA GLY A 253 6.72 -22.23 -9.65
C GLY A 253 7.20 -22.02 -11.09
N GLU A 254 8.27 -22.71 -11.45
CA GLU A 254 8.90 -22.62 -12.78
C GLU A 254 8.02 -23.11 -13.94
N GLU A 255 6.87 -23.74 -13.65
CA GLU A 255 5.97 -24.28 -14.68
C GLU A 255 5.32 -23.16 -15.52
N SER A 256 5.28 -21.91 -15.00
CA SER A 256 4.85 -20.73 -15.76
C SER A 256 5.87 -20.30 -16.80
N ASP A 257 7.16 -20.37 -16.47
CA ASP A 257 8.24 -19.95 -17.35
C ASP A 257 8.48 -20.97 -18.48
N THR A 258 8.39 -22.27 -18.15
CA THR A 258 8.53 -23.34 -19.17
C THR A 258 7.36 -23.33 -20.16
N MET A 259 6.12 -23.12 -19.72
CA MET A 259 4.98 -23.07 -20.62
C MET A 259 4.99 -21.82 -21.53
N ASP A 260 5.48 -20.68 -21.02
CA ASP A 260 5.59 -19.46 -21.85
C ASP A 260 6.76 -19.57 -22.84
N VAL A 261 7.85 -20.23 -22.48
CA VAL A 261 8.97 -20.52 -23.37
C VAL A 261 8.56 -21.52 -24.46
N GLU A 262 7.89 -22.60 -24.10
CA GLU A 262 7.39 -23.61 -25.04
C GLU A 262 6.36 -23.02 -26.01
N LYS A 263 5.44 -22.19 -25.54
CA LYS A 263 4.47 -21.51 -26.37
C LYS A 263 5.12 -20.51 -27.35
N ASN A 264 6.11 -19.75 -26.87
CA ASN A 264 6.86 -18.82 -27.72
C ASN A 264 7.69 -19.57 -28.77
N LEU A 265 8.22 -20.76 -28.45
CA LEU A 265 8.93 -21.60 -29.40
C LEU A 265 7.96 -22.13 -30.46
N LEU A 266 6.78 -22.64 -30.07
CA LEU A 266 5.75 -23.11 -31.01
C LEU A 266 5.26 -21.99 -31.95
N GLU A 267 4.98 -20.80 -31.44
CA GLU A 267 4.60 -19.65 -32.26
C GLU A 267 5.72 -19.21 -33.21
N THR A 268 6.97 -19.39 -32.82
CA THR A 268 8.13 -19.07 -33.67
C THR A 268 8.31 -20.13 -34.77
N GLU A 269 8.11 -21.41 -34.45
CA GLU A 269 8.14 -22.49 -35.44
C GLU A 269 7.01 -22.38 -36.46
N GLU A 270 5.76 -22.07 -36.02
CA GLU A 270 4.67 -21.82 -36.93
C GLU A 270 4.93 -20.66 -37.90
N LYS A 271 5.49 -19.55 -37.43
CA LYS A 271 5.89 -18.42 -38.30
C LYS A 271 6.98 -18.77 -39.27
N LEU A 272 7.95 -19.59 -38.87
CA LEU A 272 9.01 -20.07 -39.74
C LEU A 272 8.47 -21.03 -40.81
N LEU A 273 7.51 -21.89 -40.47
CA LEU A 273 6.84 -22.78 -41.42
C LEU A 273 6.04 -21.97 -42.46
N GLN A 274 5.25 -21.01 -42.03
CA GLN A 274 4.48 -20.13 -42.93
C GLN A 274 5.42 -19.36 -43.89
N THR A 275 6.55 -18.85 -43.37
CA THR A 275 7.54 -18.14 -44.21
C THR A 275 8.23 -19.08 -45.19
N LYS A 276 8.42 -20.36 -44.86
CA LYS A 276 8.97 -21.35 -45.79
C LYS A 276 7.97 -21.73 -46.87
N GLU A 277 6.70 -21.89 -46.51
CA GLU A 277 5.62 -22.18 -47.46
C GLU A 277 5.41 -21.04 -48.46
N GLU A 278 5.42 -19.77 -48.00
CA GLU A 278 5.36 -18.59 -48.87
C GLU A 278 6.56 -18.53 -49.85
N LYS A 279 7.78 -18.80 -49.36
CA LYS A 279 8.97 -18.83 -50.22
C LYS A 279 8.92 -19.97 -51.24
N THR A 280 8.35 -21.11 -50.89
CA THR A 280 8.22 -22.25 -51.80
C THR A 280 7.15 -21.98 -52.89
N GLN A 281 6.06 -21.28 -52.54
CA GLN A 281 5.07 -20.87 -53.52
C GLN A 281 5.60 -19.82 -54.50
N VAL A 282 6.47 -18.89 -54.05
CA VAL A 282 7.09 -17.86 -54.93
C VAL A 282 8.13 -18.48 -55.89
N VAL A 283 8.74 -19.61 -55.57
CA VAL A 283 9.71 -20.31 -56.44
C VAL A 283 9.02 -21.19 -57.50
N LEU A 284 7.72 -21.53 -57.30
CA LEU A 284 6.95 -22.35 -58.20
C LEU A 284 6.14 -21.54 -59.27
N ILE A 285 6.19 -20.24 -59.24
CA ILE A 285 5.64 -19.31 -60.26
C ILE A 285 6.78 -18.73 -61.09
#